data_9f5313146c7510eacf3cb77e892cab7b
#
_entry.id   9f5313146c7510eacf3cb77e892cab7b
#
_cell.length_a   1.000
_cell.length_b   1.000
_cell.length_c   1.000
_cell.angle_alpha   90.00
_cell.angle_beta   90.00
_cell.angle_gamma   90.00
#
_symmetry.space_group_name_H-M   'P 1'
#
loop_
_entity.id
_entity.type
_entity.pdbx_description
1 polymer ?
#
loop_
_entity_poly.entity_id
_entity_poly.type
_entity_poly.pdbx_seq_one_letter_code
_entity_poly.pdbx_strand_id
1 'polypeptide(L)'
;MTDDFFRARLEQMIDLKHPLAVLAQRMPWAQIEKALFPCFAAKNREGKQIEGTDLFGPTLAVAGAGVSAAGRPRLSIRLMASLLYLKHAHDLSDEAVVERWALDVQFQYFSGMAYYEPKLPCDATQVGRFRTAIGEAGVEELLKATIDAAVEAKAVKPAEFERVIVDSTVQEKAIAHPIDSRLLEIARHKVVQAAKAVGIDLKQTYVKEGKELRRKAGGYAHAKQYRRLRRTVKRQRTILGILIREVQRKLPEVQPESAVSLNRLGTLLERAEKIRTQQPKDKNKLYALHAPEVECIGKGKARKPYEFGVKASFAVTHKSGLMVGARTFPGNPYDGHVLSAQLEQTTILLEDTGKAPKEVVVDLGYRGVDDDNPGVEIIHRGKYKSLTKQQRKWLKRRQAVEPAIGHLKSDNRLDRCWLKGQLGDALHTVLCAAGYNIRWLMRAMVRLGLKALLLRPAFVRLMASLWQRKSDDLPLRFSIELPLS
;
A
#
# COMPACT_ATOMS: atom_id res chain seq x y z
N MET A 1 -34.20 -18.49 8.21
CA MET A 1 -33.89 -17.46 9.23
C MET A 1 -33.60 -18.25 10.50
N THR A 2 -32.35 -18.35 10.88
CA THR A 2 -31.98 -18.94 12.19
C THR A 2 -32.27 -17.87 13.24
N ASP A 3 -33.04 -18.23 14.27
CA ASP A 3 -33.41 -17.34 15.37
C ASP A 3 -32.17 -16.69 15.98
N ASP A 4 -31.96 -15.39 15.74
CA ASP A 4 -30.84 -14.61 16.30
C ASP A 4 -30.92 -14.48 17.83
N PHE A 5 -32.05 -14.82 18.43
CA PHE A 5 -32.28 -14.82 19.87
C PHE A 5 -31.37 -15.75 20.68
N PHE A 6 -30.87 -16.83 20.07
CA PHE A 6 -30.01 -17.82 20.73
C PHE A 6 -28.54 -17.73 20.36
N ARG A 7 -28.13 -16.75 19.53
CA ARG A 7 -26.74 -16.58 19.13
C ARG A 7 -26.04 -15.62 20.09
N ALA A 8 -24.89 -16.02 20.62
CA ALA A 8 -24.05 -15.13 21.41
C ALA A 8 -23.51 -13.98 20.51
N ARG A 9 -23.57 -12.74 21.00
CA ARG A 9 -22.99 -11.59 20.32
C ARG A 9 -21.46 -11.67 20.36
N LEU A 10 -20.81 -11.20 19.32
CA LEU A 10 -19.32 -11.14 19.26
C LEU A 10 -18.72 -10.39 20.45
N GLU A 11 -19.39 -9.35 20.96
CA GLU A 11 -18.97 -8.62 22.15
C GLU A 11 -18.84 -9.48 23.41
N GLN A 12 -19.59 -10.58 23.48
CA GLN A 12 -19.53 -11.55 24.58
C GLN A 12 -18.47 -12.65 24.36
N MET A 13 -18.00 -12.80 23.11
CA MET A 13 -17.05 -13.84 22.71
C MET A 13 -15.59 -13.34 22.69
N ILE A 14 -15.37 -12.03 22.67
CA ILE A 14 -14.04 -11.42 22.52
C ILE A 14 -13.64 -10.61 23.75
N ASP A 15 -12.34 -10.43 23.95
CA ASP A 15 -11.81 -9.44 24.89
C ASP A 15 -11.95 -8.03 24.28
N LEU A 16 -12.90 -7.24 24.78
CA LEU A 16 -13.11 -5.85 24.35
C LEU A 16 -11.92 -4.92 24.66
N LYS A 17 -10.96 -5.36 25.50
CA LYS A 17 -9.71 -4.65 25.75
C LYS A 17 -8.65 -4.94 24.69
N HIS A 18 -8.88 -5.93 23.83
CA HIS A 18 -7.98 -6.24 22.73
C HIS A 18 -7.80 -5.01 21.82
N PRO A 19 -6.57 -4.64 21.42
CA PRO A 19 -6.29 -3.41 20.67
C PRO A 19 -7.13 -3.24 19.41
N LEU A 20 -7.40 -4.33 18.68
CA LEU A 20 -8.23 -4.28 17.47
C LEU A 20 -9.72 -4.04 17.81
N ALA A 21 -10.23 -4.59 18.93
CA ALA A 21 -11.59 -4.35 19.36
C ALA A 21 -11.78 -2.89 19.82
N VAL A 22 -10.81 -2.34 20.57
CA VAL A 22 -10.81 -0.93 20.95
C VAL A 22 -10.75 -0.03 19.71
N LEU A 23 -9.93 -0.38 18.73
CA LEU A 23 -9.81 0.36 17.48
C LEU A 23 -11.10 0.30 16.64
N ALA A 24 -11.82 -0.83 16.64
CA ALA A 24 -13.11 -0.98 15.97
C ALA A 24 -14.13 0.08 16.40
N GLN A 25 -14.06 0.51 17.67
CA GLN A 25 -14.95 1.53 18.24
C GLN A 25 -14.42 2.98 18.04
N ARG A 26 -13.13 3.15 17.69
CA ARG A 26 -12.49 4.45 17.54
C ARG A 26 -12.29 4.89 16.09
N MET A 27 -12.46 3.96 15.15
CA MET A 27 -12.41 4.32 13.72
C MET A 27 -13.65 5.11 13.34
N PRO A 28 -13.51 6.19 12.55
CA PRO A 28 -14.61 7.05 12.12
C PRO A 28 -15.40 6.38 10.97
N TRP A 29 -16.06 5.24 11.26
CA TRP A 29 -16.76 4.44 10.26
C TRP A 29 -17.83 5.20 9.50
N ALA A 30 -18.62 6.03 10.19
CA ALA A 30 -19.66 6.84 9.56
C ALA A 30 -19.08 7.84 8.55
N GLN A 31 -17.91 8.41 8.84
CA GLN A 31 -17.20 9.30 7.92
C GLN A 31 -16.68 8.55 6.70
N ILE A 32 -16.05 7.37 6.92
CA ILE A 32 -15.59 6.49 5.83
C ILE A 32 -16.76 6.11 4.92
N GLU A 33 -17.87 5.66 5.50
CA GLU A 33 -19.07 5.26 4.74
C GLU A 33 -19.63 6.42 3.94
N LYS A 34 -19.75 7.61 4.53
CA LYS A 34 -20.21 8.82 3.86
C LYS A 34 -19.30 9.21 2.70
N ALA A 35 -17.99 9.19 2.89
CA ALA A 35 -17.00 9.58 1.87
C ALA A 35 -16.98 8.57 0.70
N LEU A 36 -17.11 7.28 0.97
CA LEU A 36 -17.03 6.24 -0.06
C LEU A 36 -18.39 5.93 -0.73
N PHE A 37 -19.51 6.29 -0.11
CA PHE A 37 -20.84 6.02 -0.64
C PHE A 37 -21.04 6.47 -2.09
N PRO A 38 -20.61 7.67 -2.53
CA PRO A 38 -20.75 8.13 -3.90
C PRO A 38 -20.12 7.22 -4.96
N CYS A 39 -19.05 6.48 -4.60
CA CYS A 39 -18.39 5.53 -5.50
C CYS A 39 -19.31 4.34 -5.85
N PHE A 40 -20.35 4.11 -5.07
CA PHE A 40 -21.27 2.99 -5.19
C PHE A 40 -22.73 3.42 -5.44
N ALA A 41 -22.99 4.72 -5.64
CA ALA A 41 -24.33 5.21 -5.95
C ALA A 41 -24.92 4.47 -7.16
N ALA A 42 -26.19 4.07 -7.06
CA ALA A 42 -26.90 3.46 -8.18
C ALA A 42 -27.06 4.50 -9.29
N LYS A 43 -26.77 4.09 -10.53
CA LYS A 43 -27.00 4.93 -11.72
C LYS A 43 -28.25 4.39 -12.44
N ASN A 44 -29.09 5.30 -12.94
CA ASN A 44 -30.19 4.92 -13.82
C ASN A 44 -29.65 4.46 -15.19
N ARG A 45 -30.53 4.01 -16.10
CA ARG A 45 -30.13 3.57 -17.45
C ARG A 45 -29.45 4.68 -18.27
N GLU A 46 -29.64 5.92 -17.92
CA GLU A 46 -29.03 7.10 -18.56
C GLU A 46 -27.71 7.53 -17.90
N GLY A 47 -27.25 6.80 -16.88
CA GLY A 47 -25.99 7.08 -16.17
C GLY A 47 -26.10 8.16 -15.09
N LYS A 48 -27.29 8.72 -14.82
CA LYS A 48 -27.51 9.74 -13.79
C LYS A 48 -27.58 9.08 -12.41
N GLN A 49 -26.92 9.65 -11.42
CA GLN A 49 -26.96 9.16 -10.03
C GLN A 49 -28.39 9.29 -9.49
N ILE A 50 -28.87 8.25 -8.81
CA ILE A 50 -30.15 8.25 -8.14
C ILE A 50 -29.91 8.69 -6.70
N GLU A 51 -30.35 9.91 -6.36
CA GLU A 51 -30.38 10.41 -5.00
C GLU A 51 -31.57 9.75 -4.27
N GLY A 52 -31.29 8.75 -3.48
CA GLY A 52 -32.23 8.13 -2.56
C GLY A 52 -31.62 8.08 -1.17
N THR A 53 -31.98 9.01 -0.33
CA THR A 53 -31.71 8.94 1.12
C THR A 53 -32.74 8.05 1.79
N ASP A 54 -32.35 6.86 2.21
CA ASP A 54 -33.17 6.02 3.09
C ASP A 54 -32.74 6.20 4.54
N LEU A 55 -33.72 6.42 5.41
CA LEU A 55 -33.56 6.53 6.86
C LEU A 55 -33.08 5.22 7.53
N PHE A 56 -33.11 4.09 6.80
CA PHE A 56 -32.84 2.75 7.34
C PHE A 56 -31.67 2.01 6.70
N GLY A 57 -30.84 2.71 5.88
CA GLY A 57 -29.65 2.12 5.26
C GLY A 57 -29.78 1.85 3.75
N PRO A 58 -28.74 1.35 3.07
CA PRO A 58 -28.59 1.38 1.61
C PRO A 58 -29.44 0.36 0.84
N THR A 59 -30.63 0.02 1.29
CA THR A 59 -31.54 -0.93 0.67
C THR A 59 -32.84 -0.28 0.27
N LEU A 60 -32.83 0.67 -0.65
CA LEU A 60 -34.07 1.07 -1.33
C LEU A 60 -34.10 0.58 -2.77
N ALA A 61 -34.99 -0.39 -2.99
CA ALA A 61 -35.65 -0.56 -4.26
C ALA A 61 -36.64 0.60 -4.46
N VAL A 62 -36.23 1.66 -5.16
CA VAL A 62 -37.18 2.67 -5.61
C VAL A 62 -37.97 2.02 -6.74
N ALA A 63 -39.14 1.47 -6.39
CA ALA A 63 -40.09 0.97 -7.35
C ALA A 63 -40.50 2.12 -8.29
N GLY A 64 -40.22 1.99 -9.60
CA GLY A 64 -40.64 2.93 -10.62
C GLY A 64 -39.55 3.72 -11.33
N ALA A 65 -38.30 3.73 -10.83
CA ALA A 65 -37.22 4.55 -11.42
C ALA A 65 -36.31 3.82 -12.42
N GLY A 66 -36.74 2.70 -13.00
CA GLY A 66 -35.93 1.93 -13.99
C GLY A 66 -34.69 1.25 -13.39
N VAL A 67 -34.59 1.16 -12.09
CA VAL A 67 -33.51 0.45 -11.38
C VAL A 67 -33.94 -0.99 -11.20
N SER A 68 -33.16 -1.94 -11.72
CA SER A 68 -33.41 -3.36 -11.49
C SER A 68 -33.11 -3.69 -10.01
N ALA A 69 -34.12 -4.22 -9.29
CA ALA A 69 -33.94 -4.81 -7.98
C ALA A 69 -33.26 -6.21 -8.06
N ALA A 70 -32.98 -6.71 -9.28
CA ALA A 70 -32.30 -7.96 -9.51
C ALA A 70 -30.79 -7.80 -9.24
N GLY A 71 -30.29 -8.59 -8.32
CA GLY A 71 -28.85 -8.65 -8.00
C GLY A 71 -28.60 -9.04 -6.55
N ARG A 72 -27.40 -9.56 -6.27
CA ARG A 72 -26.96 -9.84 -4.91
C ARG A 72 -26.85 -8.54 -4.12
N PRO A 73 -27.35 -8.47 -2.86
CA PRO A 73 -27.18 -7.31 -2.00
C PRO A 73 -25.73 -6.85 -1.94
N ARG A 74 -25.50 -5.55 -1.92
CA ARG A 74 -24.15 -4.98 -1.80
C ARG A 74 -23.58 -5.31 -0.42
N LEU A 75 -22.28 -5.59 -0.41
CA LEU A 75 -21.54 -5.73 0.85
C LEU A 75 -21.39 -4.34 1.49
N SER A 76 -21.44 -4.28 2.82
CA SER A 76 -21.29 -3.01 3.53
C SER A 76 -19.92 -2.39 3.27
N ILE A 77 -19.86 -1.07 3.16
CA ILE A 77 -18.61 -0.31 2.95
C ILE A 77 -17.67 -0.58 4.12
N ARG A 78 -18.18 -0.61 5.37
CA ARG A 78 -17.39 -0.92 6.55
C ARG A 78 -16.70 -2.29 6.44
N LEU A 79 -17.41 -3.33 6.04
CA LEU A 79 -16.82 -4.66 5.84
C LEU A 79 -15.68 -4.61 4.82
N MET A 80 -15.92 -4.02 3.66
CA MET A 80 -14.93 -3.99 2.57
C MET A 80 -13.70 -3.12 2.90
N ALA A 81 -13.90 -1.96 3.53
CA ALA A 81 -12.82 -1.12 4.04
C ALA A 81 -12.01 -1.83 5.13
N SER A 82 -12.69 -2.54 6.03
CA SER A 82 -12.03 -3.36 7.07
C SER A 82 -11.13 -4.44 6.46
N LEU A 83 -11.61 -5.14 5.41
CA LEU A 83 -10.79 -6.14 4.70
C LEU A 83 -9.53 -5.52 4.10
N LEU A 84 -9.61 -4.30 3.53
CA LEU A 84 -8.44 -3.60 3.02
C LEU A 84 -7.46 -3.21 4.14
N TYR A 85 -7.94 -2.69 5.26
CA TYR A 85 -7.09 -2.38 6.42
C TYR A 85 -6.42 -3.63 6.98
N LEU A 86 -7.20 -4.69 7.25
CA LEU A 86 -6.71 -5.93 7.83
C LEU A 86 -5.71 -6.64 6.91
N LYS A 87 -5.97 -6.65 5.61
CA LYS A 87 -5.06 -7.18 4.61
C LYS A 87 -3.67 -6.54 4.72
N HIS A 88 -3.61 -5.20 4.71
CA HIS A 88 -2.33 -4.48 4.74
C HIS A 88 -1.73 -4.40 6.15
N ALA A 89 -2.54 -4.45 7.21
CA ALA A 89 -2.05 -4.51 8.58
C ALA A 89 -1.42 -5.87 8.95
N HIS A 90 -1.82 -6.96 8.30
CA HIS A 90 -1.38 -8.32 8.62
C HIS A 90 -0.64 -9.04 7.48
N ASP A 91 -0.19 -8.30 6.46
CA ASP A 91 0.54 -8.83 5.31
C ASP A 91 -0.19 -9.97 4.56
N LEU A 92 -1.51 -9.87 4.39
CA LEU A 92 -2.34 -10.91 3.79
C LEU A 92 -2.60 -10.65 2.30
N SER A 93 -2.85 -11.70 1.49
CA SER A 93 -3.40 -11.57 0.15
C SER A 93 -4.90 -11.26 0.18
N ASP A 94 -5.55 -11.01 -0.97
CA ASP A 94 -7.00 -10.81 -1.04
C ASP A 94 -7.73 -12.11 -0.63
N GLU A 95 -7.20 -13.27 -1.01
CA GLU A 95 -7.70 -14.59 -0.63
C GLU A 95 -7.51 -14.84 0.86
N ALA A 96 -6.29 -14.64 1.37
CA ALA A 96 -5.95 -14.93 2.75
C ALA A 96 -6.71 -14.04 3.76
N VAL A 97 -7.02 -12.77 3.42
CA VAL A 97 -7.79 -11.91 4.33
C VAL A 97 -9.24 -12.36 4.43
N VAL A 98 -9.84 -12.80 3.31
CA VAL A 98 -11.23 -13.31 3.27
C VAL A 98 -11.33 -14.62 4.04
N GLU A 99 -10.39 -15.55 3.84
CA GLU A 99 -10.34 -16.81 4.58
C GLU A 99 -10.13 -16.58 6.09
N ARG A 100 -9.15 -15.74 6.46
CA ARG A 100 -8.89 -15.45 7.86
C ARG A 100 -10.07 -14.76 8.54
N TRP A 101 -10.78 -13.87 7.85
CA TRP A 101 -11.94 -13.19 8.39
C TRP A 101 -13.02 -14.17 8.86
N ALA A 102 -13.27 -15.26 8.14
CA ALA A 102 -14.24 -16.29 8.52
C ALA A 102 -13.84 -17.08 9.78
N LEU A 103 -12.54 -17.09 10.11
CA LEU A 103 -11.99 -17.83 11.27
C LEU A 103 -11.69 -16.94 12.47
N ASP A 104 -11.61 -15.61 12.29
CA ASP A 104 -11.13 -14.67 13.28
C ASP A 104 -12.28 -13.75 13.76
N VAL A 105 -12.79 -14.03 14.95
CA VAL A 105 -13.88 -13.27 15.57
C VAL A 105 -13.54 -11.77 15.76
N GLN A 106 -12.27 -11.44 15.95
CA GLN A 106 -11.83 -10.04 16.10
C GLN A 106 -11.85 -9.31 14.75
N PHE A 107 -11.53 -9.99 13.65
CA PHE A 107 -11.68 -9.45 12.30
C PHE A 107 -13.13 -9.16 11.98
N GLN A 108 -14.04 -10.07 12.37
CA GLN A 108 -15.48 -9.90 12.21
C GLN A 108 -16.00 -8.71 13.03
N TYR A 109 -15.60 -8.63 14.29
CA TYR A 109 -15.98 -7.50 15.16
C TYR A 109 -15.47 -6.15 14.61
N PHE A 110 -14.22 -6.09 14.17
CA PHE A 110 -13.65 -4.89 13.53
C PHE A 110 -14.46 -4.47 12.30
N SER A 111 -14.95 -5.44 11.54
CA SER A 111 -15.79 -5.24 10.35
C SER A 111 -17.24 -4.87 10.64
N GLY A 112 -17.62 -4.77 11.92
CA GLY A 112 -18.96 -4.36 12.34
C GLY A 112 -19.99 -5.49 12.41
N MET A 113 -19.55 -6.77 12.46
CA MET A 113 -20.45 -7.89 12.67
C MET A 113 -20.92 -7.93 14.12
N ALA A 114 -22.21 -8.16 14.32
CA ALA A 114 -22.78 -8.35 15.66
C ALA A 114 -22.68 -9.80 16.13
N TYR A 115 -22.76 -10.74 15.18
CA TYR A 115 -22.74 -12.18 15.41
C TYR A 115 -21.65 -12.85 14.59
N TYR A 116 -21.16 -13.98 15.07
CA TYR A 116 -20.17 -14.78 14.34
C TYR A 116 -20.75 -15.35 13.04
N GLU A 117 -20.06 -15.16 11.94
CA GLU A 117 -20.40 -15.69 10.63
C GLU A 117 -19.29 -16.66 10.14
N PRO A 118 -19.57 -17.98 10.10
CA PRO A 118 -18.55 -18.97 9.71
C PRO A 118 -18.26 -19.01 8.22
N LYS A 119 -19.08 -18.32 7.40
CA LYS A 119 -18.91 -18.28 5.95
C LYS A 119 -18.00 -17.14 5.53
N LEU A 120 -17.37 -17.32 4.37
CA LEU A 120 -16.59 -16.25 3.74
C LEU A 120 -17.47 -15.01 3.51
N PRO A 121 -17.00 -13.81 3.85
CA PRO A 121 -17.80 -12.58 3.71
C PRO A 121 -18.07 -12.27 2.23
N CYS A 122 -17.13 -12.64 1.36
CA CYS A 122 -17.20 -12.42 -0.09
C CYS A 122 -16.20 -13.30 -0.83
N ASP A 123 -16.29 -13.32 -2.15
CA ASP A 123 -15.20 -13.80 -3.01
C ASP A 123 -14.03 -12.83 -2.97
N ALA A 124 -12.78 -13.33 -2.98
CA ALA A 124 -11.57 -12.51 -2.95
C ALA A 124 -11.49 -11.45 -4.07
N THR A 125 -12.09 -11.74 -5.25
CA THR A 125 -12.15 -10.78 -6.35
C THR A 125 -12.97 -9.54 -6.02
N GLN A 126 -13.91 -9.62 -5.07
CA GLN A 126 -14.69 -8.46 -4.61
C GLN A 126 -13.81 -7.43 -3.89
N VAL A 127 -12.79 -7.87 -3.15
CA VAL A 127 -11.80 -6.98 -2.51
C VAL A 127 -11.07 -6.16 -3.58
N GLY A 128 -10.65 -6.82 -4.67
CA GLY A 128 -10.05 -6.16 -5.82
C GLY A 128 -10.99 -5.19 -6.53
N ARG A 129 -12.25 -5.58 -6.75
CA ARG A 129 -13.28 -4.72 -7.37
C ARG A 129 -13.60 -3.50 -6.51
N PHE A 130 -13.77 -3.69 -5.20
CA PHE A 130 -14.00 -2.60 -4.26
C PHE A 130 -12.83 -1.60 -4.28
N ARG A 131 -11.59 -2.08 -4.17
CA ARG A 131 -10.38 -1.25 -4.25
C ARG A 131 -10.33 -0.42 -5.53
N THR A 132 -10.66 -1.04 -6.68
CA THR A 132 -10.68 -0.34 -7.95
C THR A 132 -11.82 0.68 -8.03
N ALA A 133 -12.98 0.37 -7.46
CA ALA A 133 -14.14 1.25 -7.48
C ALA A 133 -13.94 2.53 -6.64
N ILE A 134 -13.33 2.41 -5.45
CA ILE A 134 -13.05 3.59 -4.62
C ILE A 134 -11.92 4.46 -5.20
N GLY A 135 -11.03 3.89 -6.01
CA GLY A 135 -9.96 4.62 -6.68
C GLY A 135 -8.96 5.26 -5.71
N GLU A 136 -8.16 6.20 -6.24
CA GLU A 136 -7.10 6.88 -5.48
C GLU A 136 -7.68 7.74 -4.35
N ALA A 137 -8.70 8.55 -4.65
CA ALA A 137 -9.36 9.37 -3.64
C ALA A 137 -9.92 8.54 -2.47
N GLY A 138 -10.58 7.40 -2.77
CA GLY A 138 -11.13 6.56 -1.72
C GLY A 138 -10.08 5.87 -0.84
N VAL A 139 -8.91 5.49 -1.37
CA VAL A 139 -7.85 4.94 -0.51
C VAL A 139 -7.15 6.03 0.30
N GLU A 140 -7.09 7.27 -0.20
CA GLU A 140 -6.63 8.43 0.57
C GLU A 140 -7.57 8.74 1.74
N GLU A 141 -8.89 8.66 1.54
CA GLU A 141 -9.87 8.75 2.63
C GLU A 141 -9.66 7.66 3.69
N LEU A 142 -9.33 6.42 3.26
CA LEU A 142 -8.97 5.38 4.23
C LEU A 142 -7.70 5.72 5.02
N LEU A 143 -6.68 6.30 4.40
CA LEU A 143 -5.49 6.75 5.11
C LEU A 143 -5.82 7.91 6.07
N LYS A 144 -6.58 8.91 5.61
CA LYS A 144 -7.06 10.05 6.41
C LYS A 144 -7.80 9.59 7.66
N ALA A 145 -8.75 8.66 7.52
CA ALA A 145 -9.50 8.11 8.64
C ALA A 145 -8.61 7.47 9.73
N THR A 146 -7.44 6.91 9.38
CA THR A 146 -6.48 6.43 10.38
C THR A 146 -5.77 7.56 11.11
N ILE A 147 -5.57 8.71 10.47
CA ILE A 147 -5.00 9.91 11.09
C ILE A 147 -6.01 10.50 12.06
N ASP A 148 -7.27 10.63 11.65
CA ASP A 148 -8.37 11.15 12.48
C ASP A 148 -8.57 10.28 13.72
N ALA A 149 -8.57 8.94 13.56
CA ALA A 149 -8.62 8.01 14.67
C ALA A 149 -7.44 8.20 15.66
N ALA A 150 -6.24 8.54 15.17
CA ALA A 150 -5.08 8.79 16.03
C ALA A 150 -5.24 10.08 16.84
N VAL A 151 -5.85 11.11 16.27
CA VAL A 151 -6.15 12.39 16.94
C VAL A 151 -7.26 12.21 17.96
N GLU A 152 -8.37 11.58 17.58
CA GLU A 152 -9.52 11.33 18.46
C GLU A 152 -9.14 10.48 19.67
N ALA A 153 -8.33 9.45 19.45
CA ALA A 153 -7.79 8.62 20.52
C ALA A 153 -6.74 9.34 21.39
N LYS A 154 -6.39 10.59 21.08
CA LYS A 154 -5.32 11.35 21.74
C LYS A 154 -3.95 10.66 21.70
N ALA A 155 -3.76 9.81 20.71
CA ALA A 155 -2.49 9.09 20.50
C ALA A 155 -1.42 9.98 19.87
N VAL A 156 -1.85 11.01 19.09
CA VAL A 156 -1.03 12.06 18.51
C VAL A 156 -1.65 13.41 18.82
N LYS A 157 -0.82 14.40 19.12
CA LYS A 157 -1.27 15.80 19.27
C LYS A 157 -1.26 16.51 17.91
N PRO A 158 -2.27 17.31 17.55
CA PRO A 158 -2.30 18.02 16.27
C PRO A 158 -1.04 18.85 15.97
N ALA A 159 -0.40 19.43 16.98
CA ALA A 159 0.87 20.15 16.81
C ALA A 159 2.03 19.29 16.30
N GLU A 160 1.94 17.96 16.38
CA GLU A 160 2.98 17.06 15.83
C GLU A 160 2.96 17.00 14.29
N PHE A 161 1.85 17.40 13.66
CA PHE A 161 1.71 17.44 12.19
C PHE A 161 2.46 18.61 11.55
N GLU A 162 2.80 19.65 12.32
CA GLU A 162 3.58 20.78 11.82
C GLU A 162 5.03 20.39 11.47
N ARG A 163 5.51 19.24 11.98
CA ARG A 163 6.84 18.74 11.64
C ARG A 163 6.80 17.29 11.16
N VAL A 164 7.21 17.08 9.92
CA VAL A 164 7.23 15.77 9.28
C VAL A 164 8.63 15.38 8.81
N ILE A 165 8.86 14.08 8.66
CA ILE A 165 10.02 13.54 7.95
C ILE A 165 9.49 13.00 6.64
N VAL A 166 10.11 13.39 5.52
CA VAL A 166 9.80 12.85 4.19
C VAL A 166 11.00 12.07 3.69
N ASP A 167 10.72 10.87 3.17
CA ASP A 167 11.74 10.01 2.56
C ASP A 167 11.13 9.19 1.42
N SER A 168 11.95 8.78 0.47
CA SER A 168 11.54 7.99 -0.68
C SER A 168 12.09 6.57 -0.64
N THR A 169 11.33 5.64 -1.17
CA THR A 169 11.78 4.26 -1.39
C THR A 169 11.26 3.72 -2.71
N VAL A 170 11.62 2.51 -3.06
CA VAL A 170 11.03 1.81 -4.21
C VAL A 170 9.97 0.84 -3.71
N GLN A 171 8.76 1.00 -4.22
CA GLN A 171 7.74 -0.04 -4.20
C GLN A 171 8.05 -1.02 -5.32
N GLU A 172 8.54 -2.22 -4.99
CA GLU A 172 8.89 -3.19 -6.00
C GLU A 172 7.64 -3.82 -6.62
N LYS A 173 7.68 -4.03 -7.94
CA LYS A 173 6.61 -4.72 -8.65
C LYS A 173 6.78 -6.23 -8.57
N ALA A 174 5.69 -6.97 -8.50
CA ALA A 174 5.69 -8.43 -8.52
C ALA A 174 6.06 -8.99 -9.91
N ILE A 175 7.27 -8.72 -10.36
CA ILE A 175 7.82 -9.23 -11.61
C ILE A 175 9.00 -10.15 -11.37
N ALA A 176 9.26 -11.06 -12.31
CA ALA A 176 10.50 -11.79 -12.31
C ALA A 176 11.66 -10.88 -12.69
N HIS A 177 12.84 -11.06 -12.08
CA HIS A 177 14.02 -10.26 -12.41
C HIS A 177 14.22 -10.15 -13.93
N PRO A 178 14.25 -8.95 -14.52
CA PRO A 178 14.27 -8.74 -15.95
C PRO A 178 15.64 -9.10 -16.55
N ILE A 179 15.64 -10.13 -17.36
CA ILE A 179 16.80 -10.57 -18.16
C ILE A 179 16.34 -10.59 -19.61
N ASP A 180 17.11 -10.02 -20.52
CA ASP A 180 16.74 -9.89 -21.94
C ASP A 180 16.25 -11.23 -22.55
N SER A 181 16.96 -12.32 -22.30
CA SER A 181 16.58 -13.64 -22.83
C SER A 181 15.22 -14.13 -22.29
N ARG A 182 14.88 -13.80 -21.02
CA ARG A 182 13.58 -14.13 -20.42
C ARG A 182 12.48 -13.27 -21.02
N LEU A 183 12.71 -11.97 -21.16
CA LEU A 183 11.75 -11.03 -21.75
C LEU A 183 11.41 -11.40 -23.20
N LEU A 184 12.42 -11.72 -24.00
CA LEU A 184 12.28 -12.16 -25.40
C LEU A 184 11.46 -13.45 -25.50
N GLU A 185 11.71 -14.44 -24.64
CA GLU A 185 10.94 -15.68 -24.64
C GLU A 185 9.50 -15.49 -24.18
N ILE A 186 9.27 -14.65 -23.16
CA ILE A 186 7.92 -14.29 -22.74
C ILE A 186 7.17 -13.56 -23.86
N ALA A 187 7.82 -12.60 -24.54
CA ALA A 187 7.24 -11.89 -25.66
C ALA A 187 6.89 -12.85 -26.81
N ARG A 188 7.84 -13.75 -27.21
CA ARG A 188 7.57 -14.81 -28.20
C ARG A 188 6.32 -15.62 -27.85
N HIS A 189 6.27 -16.13 -26.61
CA HIS A 189 5.16 -16.96 -26.15
C HIS A 189 3.82 -16.21 -26.18
N LYS A 190 3.80 -14.96 -25.70
CA LYS A 190 2.58 -14.15 -25.68
C LYS A 190 2.12 -13.72 -27.06
N VAL A 191 3.03 -13.39 -27.97
CA VAL A 191 2.68 -13.09 -29.39
C VAL A 191 2.04 -14.31 -30.05
N VAL A 192 2.62 -15.52 -29.85
CA VAL A 192 2.05 -16.76 -30.40
C VAL A 192 0.65 -17.04 -29.80
N GLN A 193 0.49 -16.88 -28.48
CA GLN A 193 -0.82 -17.07 -27.85
C GLN A 193 -1.87 -16.08 -28.37
N ALA A 194 -1.51 -14.81 -28.49
CA ALA A 194 -2.42 -13.78 -28.95
C ALA A 194 -2.78 -13.94 -30.44
N ALA A 195 -1.83 -14.30 -31.28
CA ALA A 195 -2.09 -14.63 -32.68
C ALA A 195 -3.10 -15.78 -32.81
N LYS A 196 -2.90 -16.86 -32.07
CA LYS A 196 -3.85 -17.99 -32.04
C LYS A 196 -5.24 -17.58 -31.55
N ALA A 197 -5.32 -16.73 -30.55
CA ALA A 197 -6.59 -16.27 -29.97
C ALA A 197 -7.43 -15.42 -30.94
N VAL A 198 -6.81 -14.82 -31.95
CA VAL A 198 -7.50 -14.05 -33.00
C VAL A 198 -7.60 -14.83 -34.32
N GLY A 199 -7.30 -16.14 -34.33
CA GLY A 199 -7.43 -16.99 -35.50
C GLY A 199 -6.28 -16.91 -36.51
N ILE A 200 -5.12 -16.33 -36.13
CA ILE A 200 -3.94 -16.28 -37.00
C ILE A 200 -3.12 -17.54 -36.84
N ASP A 201 -3.06 -18.37 -37.88
CA ASP A 201 -2.18 -19.52 -37.95
C ASP A 201 -0.77 -19.12 -38.35
N LEU A 202 0.19 -19.38 -37.47
CA LEU A 202 1.62 -19.12 -37.68
C LEU A 202 2.29 -20.31 -38.33
N LYS A 203 3.12 -20.05 -39.37
CA LYS A 203 3.93 -21.13 -40.04
C LYS A 203 4.79 -21.85 -39.03
N GLN A 204 5.37 -21.15 -38.08
CA GLN A 204 6.23 -21.74 -37.05
C GLN A 204 6.12 -20.94 -35.74
N THR A 205 5.95 -21.62 -34.61
CA THR A 205 5.81 -21.02 -33.30
C THR A 205 7.12 -20.94 -32.50
N TYR A 206 8.16 -21.63 -32.92
CA TYR A 206 9.48 -21.68 -32.29
C TYR A 206 9.48 -22.11 -30.81
N VAL A 207 8.49 -22.89 -30.35
CA VAL A 207 8.32 -23.23 -28.92
C VAL A 207 9.53 -24.01 -28.38
N LYS A 208 9.98 -25.04 -29.10
CA LYS A 208 11.13 -25.87 -28.68
C LYS A 208 12.42 -25.04 -28.67
N GLU A 209 12.72 -24.37 -29.78
CA GLU A 209 13.91 -23.55 -29.95
C GLU A 209 13.96 -22.41 -28.93
N GLY A 210 12.84 -21.69 -28.70
CA GLY A 210 12.77 -20.59 -27.75
C GLY A 210 13.08 -21.02 -26.31
N LYS A 211 12.51 -22.12 -25.86
CA LYS A 211 12.81 -22.71 -24.54
C LYS A 211 14.28 -23.12 -24.41
N GLU A 212 14.85 -23.75 -25.47
CA GLU A 212 16.24 -24.16 -25.48
C GLU A 212 17.20 -22.97 -25.45
N LEU A 213 16.94 -21.93 -26.27
CA LEU A 213 17.73 -20.71 -26.28
C LEU A 213 17.72 -20.00 -24.92
N ARG A 214 16.55 -19.95 -24.25
CA ARG A 214 16.45 -19.40 -22.89
C ARG A 214 17.31 -20.16 -21.89
N ARG A 215 17.27 -21.50 -21.93
CA ARG A 215 18.11 -22.37 -21.07
C ARG A 215 19.58 -22.13 -21.33
N LYS A 216 20.00 -22.17 -22.62
CA LYS A 216 21.39 -21.90 -23.02
C LYS A 216 21.87 -20.53 -22.59
N ALA A 217 21.04 -19.50 -22.73
CA ALA A 217 21.37 -18.11 -22.28
C ALA A 217 21.65 -18.06 -20.78
N GLY A 218 20.87 -18.75 -19.96
CA GLY A 218 21.10 -18.85 -18.51
C GLY A 218 22.44 -19.53 -18.18
N GLY A 219 22.73 -20.66 -18.82
CA GLY A 219 24.02 -21.37 -18.66
C GLY A 219 25.22 -20.52 -19.08
N TYR A 220 25.14 -19.86 -20.25
CA TYR A 220 26.22 -18.99 -20.72
C TYR A 220 26.44 -17.75 -19.85
N ALA A 221 25.37 -17.17 -19.28
CA ALA A 221 25.50 -16.07 -18.34
C ALA A 221 26.21 -16.51 -17.07
N HIS A 222 25.82 -17.65 -16.50
CA HIS A 222 26.45 -18.23 -15.31
C HIS A 222 27.94 -18.55 -15.54
N ALA A 223 28.25 -19.15 -16.69
CA ALA A 223 29.62 -19.51 -17.09
C ALA A 223 30.43 -18.30 -17.63
N LYS A 224 29.88 -17.06 -17.55
CA LYS A 224 30.52 -15.84 -18.07
C LYS A 224 30.92 -15.88 -19.55
N GLN A 225 30.28 -16.74 -20.36
CA GLN A 225 30.53 -16.92 -21.79
C GLN A 225 29.73 -15.86 -22.60
N TYR A 226 30.05 -14.59 -22.46
CA TYR A 226 29.28 -13.46 -23.00
C TYR A 226 29.17 -13.44 -24.54
N ARG A 227 30.15 -13.99 -25.28
CA ARG A 227 30.06 -14.09 -26.75
C ARG A 227 28.93 -15.05 -27.18
N ARG A 228 28.85 -16.21 -26.51
CA ARG A 228 27.78 -17.21 -26.76
C ARG A 228 26.42 -16.68 -26.30
N LEU A 229 26.37 -16.04 -25.17
CA LEU A 229 25.15 -15.37 -24.66
C LEU A 229 24.62 -14.35 -25.69
N ARG A 230 25.47 -13.47 -26.22
CA ARG A 230 25.07 -12.49 -27.24
C ARG A 230 24.52 -13.11 -28.49
N ARG A 231 25.13 -14.21 -28.99
CA ARG A 231 24.62 -14.92 -30.16
C ARG A 231 23.23 -15.54 -29.88
N THR A 232 23.03 -16.13 -28.71
CA THR A 232 21.75 -16.70 -28.27
C THR A 232 20.65 -15.63 -28.19
N VAL A 233 20.91 -14.52 -27.57
CA VAL A 233 19.97 -13.39 -27.47
C VAL A 233 19.66 -12.79 -28.86
N LYS A 234 20.67 -12.68 -29.74
CA LYS A 234 20.48 -12.25 -31.14
C LYS A 234 19.51 -13.19 -31.88
N ARG A 235 19.65 -14.50 -31.72
CA ARG A 235 18.73 -15.47 -32.33
C ARG A 235 17.30 -15.33 -31.78
N GLN A 236 17.14 -15.15 -30.47
CA GLN A 236 15.82 -14.89 -29.88
C GLN A 236 15.16 -13.62 -30.43
N ARG A 237 15.93 -12.53 -30.61
CA ARG A 237 15.46 -11.29 -31.26
C ARG A 237 15.03 -11.51 -32.70
N THR A 238 15.78 -12.35 -33.47
CA THR A 238 15.42 -12.72 -34.85
C THR A 238 14.10 -13.47 -34.89
N ILE A 239 13.92 -14.48 -34.02
CA ILE A 239 12.69 -15.29 -33.95
C ILE A 239 11.48 -14.37 -33.61
N LEU A 240 11.61 -13.51 -32.59
CA LEU A 240 10.54 -12.62 -32.22
C LEU A 240 10.16 -11.67 -33.37
N GLY A 241 11.17 -11.13 -34.10
CA GLY A 241 10.92 -10.28 -35.26
C GLY A 241 10.24 -11.00 -36.43
N ILE A 242 10.54 -12.29 -36.66
CA ILE A 242 9.84 -13.13 -37.67
C ILE A 242 8.36 -13.24 -37.29
N LEU A 243 8.06 -13.58 -36.03
CA LEU A 243 6.70 -13.76 -35.56
C LEU A 243 5.89 -12.44 -35.61
N ILE A 244 6.47 -11.31 -35.18
CA ILE A 244 5.80 -10.02 -35.25
C ILE A 244 5.43 -9.67 -36.70
N ARG A 245 6.39 -9.77 -37.62
CA ARG A 245 6.13 -9.48 -39.05
C ARG A 245 5.11 -10.44 -39.66
N GLU A 246 5.12 -11.72 -39.30
CA GLU A 246 4.13 -12.68 -39.79
C GLU A 246 2.74 -12.34 -39.30
N VAL A 247 2.57 -12.00 -38.01
CA VAL A 247 1.28 -11.57 -37.43
C VAL A 247 0.79 -10.29 -38.11
N GLN A 248 1.66 -9.28 -38.25
CA GLN A 248 1.30 -8.02 -38.90
C GLN A 248 0.84 -8.19 -40.34
N ARG A 249 1.48 -9.08 -41.09
CA ARG A 249 1.10 -9.37 -42.50
C ARG A 249 -0.25 -10.06 -42.61
N LYS A 250 -0.57 -10.98 -41.67
CA LYS A 250 -1.83 -11.73 -41.68
C LYS A 250 -2.98 -11.00 -40.99
N LEU A 251 -2.70 -9.97 -40.22
CA LEU A 251 -3.69 -9.24 -39.46
C LEU A 251 -4.83 -8.63 -40.34
N PRO A 252 -4.57 -8.05 -41.53
CA PRO A 252 -5.63 -7.54 -42.39
C PRO A 252 -6.61 -8.60 -42.92
N GLU A 253 -6.20 -9.87 -42.96
CA GLU A 253 -6.99 -11.00 -43.47
C GLU A 253 -7.97 -11.55 -42.41
N VAL A 254 -7.84 -11.11 -41.16
CA VAL A 254 -8.65 -11.63 -40.05
C VAL A 254 -9.88 -10.78 -39.85
N GLN A 255 -11.06 -11.41 -39.87
CA GLN A 255 -12.31 -10.80 -39.40
C GLN A 255 -12.39 -11.04 -37.87
N PRO A 256 -12.16 -10.03 -37.04
CA PRO A 256 -12.11 -10.22 -35.61
C PRO A 256 -13.52 -10.30 -35.01
N GLU A 257 -13.76 -11.26 -34.15
CA GLU A 257 -14.96 -11.36 -33.34
C GLU A 257 -15.13 -10.17 -32.37
N SER A 258 -14.04 -9.42 -32.08
CA SER A 258 -14.05 -8.29 -31.14
C SER A 258 -12.92 -7.27 -31.41
N ALA A 259 -13.29 -6.01 -31.54
CA ALA A 259 -12.34 -4.88 -31.64
C ALA A 259 -11.40 -4.80 -30.41
N VAL A 260 -11.87 -5.25 -29.23
CA VAL A 260 -11.07 -5.29 -28.00
C VAL A 260 -9.89 -6.25 -28.12
N SER A 261 -10.08 -7.41 -28.79
CA SER A 261 -9.01 -8.41 -29.00
C SER A 261 -7.93 -7.87 -29.94
N LEU A 262 -8.30 -7.11 -30.96
CA LEU A 262 -7.35 -6.46 -31.87
C LEU A 262 -6.51 -5.39 -31.15
N ASN A 263 -7.14 -4.52 -30.38
CA ASN A 263 -6.41 -3.49 -29.62
C ASN A 263 -5.41 -4.11 -28.64
N ARG A 264 -5.79 -5.20 -27.97
CA ARG A 264 -4.88 -5.96 -27.08
C ARG A 264 -3.71 -6.55 -27.85
N LEU A 265 -3.95 -7.12 -29.04
CA LEU A 265 -2.90 -7.66 -29.91
C LEU A 265 -1.98 -6.54 -30.38
N GLY A 266 -2.50 -5.40 -30.85
CA GLY A 266 -1.72 -4.24 -31.27
C GLY A 266 -0.77 -3.76 -30.15
N THR A 267 -1.31 -3.49 -28.97
CA THR A 267 -0.50 -3.11 -27.79
C THR A 267 0.56 -4.15 -27.44
N LEU A 268 0.24 -5.45 -27.56
CA LEU A 268 1.20 -6.51 -27.30
C LEU A 268 2.34 -6.52 -28.34
N LEU A 269 2.03 -6.34 -29.62
CA LEU A 269 3.02 -6.28 -30.70
C LEU A 269 3.97 -5.07 -30.53
N GLU A 270 3.45 -3.91 -30.19
CA GLU A 270 4.26 -2.71 -29.88
C GLU A 270 5.23 -2.95 -28.74
N ARG A 271 4.75 -3.53 -27.64
CA ARG A 271 5.60 -3.88 -26.49
C ARG A 271 6.62 -4.95 -26.81
N ALA A 272 6.24 -5.96 -27.59
CA ALA A 272 7.13 -7.04 -28.05
C ALA A 272 8.23 -6.49 -28.94
N GLU A 273 7.90 -5.57 -29.85
CA GLU A 273 8.86 -4.89 -30.73
C GLU A 273 9.84 -4.04 -29.91
N LYS A 274 9.33 -3.29 -28.92
CA LYS A 274 10.18 -2.51 -28.01
C LYS A 274 11.15 -3.42 -27.24
N ILE A 275 10.71 -4.57 -26.71
CA ILE A 275 11.58 -5.55 -26.04
C ILE A 275 12.61 -6.13 -27.03
N ARG A 276 12.24 -6.36 -28.30
CA ARG A 276 13.14 -6.87 -29.33
C ARG A 276 14.26 -5.91 -29.69
N THR A 277 13.95 -4.61 -29.76
CA THR A 277 14.87 -3.58 -30.26
C THR A 277 15.68 -2.89 -29.17
N GLN A 278 15.16 -2.83 -27.94
CA GLN A 278 15.82 -2.11 -26.83
C GLN A 278 17.25 -2.56 -26.56
N GLN A 279 18.11 -1.58 -26.26
CA GLN A 279 19.52 -1.77 -25.96
C GLN A 279 19.81 -1.57 -24.46
N PRO A 280 20.97 -2.00 -23.93
CA PRO A 280 21.31 -1.87 -22.51
C PRO A 280 21.25 -0.45 -21.95
N LYS A 281 21.62 0.55 -22.77
CA LYS A 281 21.70 1.97 -22.34
C LYS A 281 20.47 2.81 -22.68
N ASP A 282 19.46 2.22 -23.31
CA ASP A 282 18.24 2.97 -23.68
C ASP A 282 17.51 3.48 -22.45
N LYS A 283 16.98 4.70 -22.57
CA LYS A 283 16.00 5.24 -21.62
C LYS A 283 14.63 4.59 -21.87
N ASN A 284 13.79 4.55 -20.86
CA ASN A 284 12.41 4.03 -20.96
C ASN A 284 12.30 2.57 -21.47
N LYS A 285 13.20 1.69 -21.02
CA LYS A 285 13.15 0.27 -21.33
C LYS A 285 11.92 -0.39 -20.72
N LEU A 286 11.45 -1.45 -21.34
CA LEU A 286 10.48 -2.36 -20.76
C LEU A 286 11.20 -3.45 -19.93
N TYR A 287 10.84 -3.56 -18.67
CA TYR A 287 11.36 -4.56 -17.74
C TYR A 287 10.39 -5.72 -17.54
N ALA A 288 9.12 -5.53 -17.91
CA ALA A 288 8.11 -6.59 -17.95
C ALA A 288 7.10 -6.33 -19.07
N LEU A 289 6.71 -7.37 -19.80
CA LEU A 289 5.74 -7.23 -20.90
C LEU A 289 4.33 -6.84 -20.40
N HIS A 290 3.94 -7.36 -19.22
CA HIS A 290 2.62 -7.16 -18.63
C HIS A 290 2.53 -5.94 -17.72
N ALA A 291 3.66 -5.37 -17.33
CA ALA A 291 3.76 -4.21 -16.45
C ALA A 291 4.74 -3.17 -17.05
N PRO A 292 4.30 -2.42 -18.09
CA PRO A 292 5.15 -1.45 -18.79
C PRO A 292 5.54 -0.25 -17.93
N GLU A 293 4.82 -0.02 -16.83
CA GLU A 293 5.04 1.04 -15.85
C GLU A 293 6.26 0.82 -14.96
N VAL A 294 6.87 -0.37 -14.99
CA VAL A 294 7.99 -0.71 -14.11
C VAL A 294 9.25 0.05 -14.50
N GLU A 295 9.83 0.74 -13.52
CA GLU A 295 11.11 1.44 -13.62
C GLU A 295 12.26 0.62 -13.04
N CYS A 296 13.48 0.90 -13.52
CA CYS A 296 14.73 0.37 -12.95
C CYS A 296 15.37 1.48 -12.10
N ILE A 297 15.31 1.34 -10.80
CA ILE A 297 15.78 2.36 -9.85
C ILE A 297 17.08 1.90 -9.21
N GLY A 298 18.15 2.69 -9.40
CA GLY A 298 19.44 2.45 -8.77
C GLY A 298 19.41 2.82 -7.28
N LYS A 299 19.86 1.92 -6.41
CA LYS A 299 19.90 2.14 -4.95
C LYS A 299 21.32 2.30 -4.39
N GLY A 300 22.36 2.17 -5.20
CA GLY A 300 23.75 2.25 -4.74
C GLY A 300 24.18 1.16 -3.74
N LYS A 301 23.34 0.14 -3.51
CA LYS A 301 23.63 -0.96 -2.59
C LYS A 301 24.44 -2.07 -3.29
N ALA A 302 25.54 -2.51 -2.68
CA ALA A 302 26.44 -3.51 -3.27
C ALA A 302 25.73 -4.85 -3.59
N ARG A 303 24.83 -5.33 -2.72
CA ARG A 303 24.13 -6.60 -2.90
C ARG A 303 22.91 -6.56 -3.81
N LYS A 304 22.22 -5.39 -3.87
CA LYS A 304 21.01 -5.18 -4.68
C LYS A 304 21.08 -3.81 -5.32
N PRO A 305 21.87 -3.63 -6.40
CA PRO A 305 22.12 -2.32 -6.99
C PRO A 305 20.88 -1.72 -7.66
N TYR A 306 19.96 -2.56 -8.12
CA TYR A 306 18.74 -2.15 -8.82
C TYR A 306 17.50 -2.76 -8.18
N GLU A 307 16.46 -1.95 -8.04
CA GLU A 307 15.10 -2.35 -7.67
C GLU A 307 14.16 -2.03 -8.85
N PHE A 308 13.18 -2.90 -9.09
CA PHE A 308 12.26 -2.79 -10.24
C PHE A 308 10.84 -2.52 -9.74
N GLY A 309 10.35 -1.32 -9.96
CA GLY A 309 9.04 -0.89 -9.46
C GLY A 309 8.81 0.58 -9.74
N VAL A 310 8.19 1.27 -8.80
CA VAL A 310 7.90 2.71 -8.85
C VAL A 310 8.50 3.41 -7.62
N LYS A 311 8.91 4.66 -7.78
CA LYS A 311 9.32 5.49 -6.64
C LYS A 311 8.09 5.81 -5.79
N ALA A 312 8.16 5.53 -4.49
CA ALA A 312 7.14 5.89 -3.50
C ALA A 312 7.75 6.81 -2.45
N SER A 313 7.05 7.89 -2.12
CA SER A 313 7.41 8.85 -1.07
C SER A 313 6.45 8.71 0.10
N PHE A 314 6.97 8.86 1.31
CA PHE A 314 6.21 8.77 2.55
C PHE A 314 6.51 9.96 3.43
N ALA A 315 5.45 10.53 4.02
CA ALA A 315 5.55 11.54 5.07
C ALA A 315 5.13 10.92 6.41
N VAL A 316 5.97 11.06 7.44
CA VAL A 316 5.68 10.60 8.79
C VAL A 316 5.81 11.74 9.79
N THR A 317 5.01 11.74 10.85
CA THR A 317 5.20 12.68 11.95
C THR A 317 6.57 12.49 12.59
N HIS A 318 7.30 13.56 12.77
CA HIS A 318 8.67 13.53 13.28
C HIS A 318 8.77 12.89 14.68
N LYS A 319 7.78 13.07 15.55
CA LYS A 319 7.81 12.61 16.94
C LYS A 319 7.26 11.19 17.09
N SER A 320 6.09 10.91 16.55
CA SER A 320 5.36 9.67 16.79
C SER A 320 5.52 8.61 15.69
N GLY A 321 5.95 9.01 14.47
CA GLY A 321 6.14 8.11 13.33
C GLY A 321 4.84 7.60 12.73
N LEU A 322 3.73 8.36 12.88
CA LEU A 322 2.47 8.09 12.19
C LEU A 322 2.61 8.50 10.72
N MET A 323 2.15 7.67 9.78
CA MET A 323 2.10 8.00 8.35
C MET A 323 1.03 9.05 8.10
N VAL A 324 1.42 10.17 7.50
CA VAL A 324 0.54 11.30 7.15
C VAL A 324 0.57 11.64 5.67
N GLY A 325 1.28 10.86 4.87
CA GLY A 325 1.30 10.96 3.43
C GLY A 325 1.98 9.75 2.79
N ALA A 326 1.49 9.32 1.63
CA ALA A 326 2.03 8.20 0.86
C ALA A 326 1.64 8.35 -0.62
N ARG A 327 2.63 8.55 -1.50
CA ARG A 327 2.38 8.81 -2.92
C ARG A 327 3.42 8.13 -3.82
N THR A 328 3.00 7.70 -5.02
CA THR A 328 3.90 7.14 -6.03
C THR A 328 4.25 8.18 -7.10
N PHE A 329 5.44 8.05 -7.66
CA PHE A 329 5.98 8.96 -8.68
C PHE A 329 6.56 8.17 -9.85
N PRO A 330 5.79 8.02 -10.94
CA PRO A 330 6.28 7.38 -12.17
C PRO A 330 7.46 8.13 -12.80
N GLY A 331 8.29 7.41 -13.58
CA GLY A 331 9.43 8.02 -14.30
C GLY A 331 10.67 8.23 -13.44
N ASN A 332 10.68 7.75 -12.20
CA ASN A 332 11.81 7.88 -11.26
C ASN A 332 12.37 9.32 -11.17
N PRO A 333 11.54 10.34 -10.90
CA PRO A 333 12.00 11.72 -10.80
C PRO A 333 13.03 11.90 -9.69
N TYR A 334 13.80 12.99 -9.73
CA TYR A 334 14.68 13.37 -8.63
C TYR A 334 13.89 13.58 -7.32
N ASP A 335 14.46 13.21 -6.17
CA ASP A 335 13.73 13.23 -4.89
C ASP A 335 13.23 14.64 -4.53
N GLY A 336 13.98 15.68 -4.83
CA GLY A 336 13.56 17.06 -4.66
C GLY A 336 12.26 17.40 -5.40
N HIS A 337 12.12 16.94 -6.65
CA HIS A 337 10.93 17.24 -7.47
C HIS A 337 9.64 16.56 -6.99
N VAL A 338 9.72 15.58 -6.10
CA VAL A 338 8.54 14.92 -5.56
C VAL A 338 8.05 15.55 -4.25
N LEU A 339 8.85 16.45 -3.64
CA LEU A 339 8.55 16.97 -2.31
C LEU A 339 7.28 17.82 -2.28
N SER A 340 7.12 18.76 -3.22
CA SER A 340 5.95 19.64 -3.29
C SER A 340 4.66 18.84 -3.39
N ALA A 341 4.58 17.89 -4.33
CA ALA A 341 3.41 17.03 -4.50
C ALA A 341 3.16 16.11 -3.29
N GLN A 342 4.21 15.68 -2.58
CA GLN A 342 4.06 14.90 -1.34
C GLN A 342 3.51 15.76 -0.21
N LEU A 343 3.96 17.01 -0.08
CA LEU A 343 3.49 17.94 0.95
C LEU A 343 2.06 18.40 0.68
N GLU A 344 1.70 18.61 -0.59
CA GLU A 344 0.32 18.88 -1.01
C GLU A 344 -0.63 17.78 -0.52
N GLN A 345 -0.34 16.51 -0.86
CA GLN A 345 -1.14 15.38 -0.38
C GLN A 345 -1.20 15.34 1.15
N THR A 346 -0.06 15.54 1.82
CA THR A 346 -0.02 15.54 3.29
C THR A 346 -0.89 16.63 3.88
N THR A 347 -0.90 17.82 3.27
CA THR A 347 -1.75 18.95 3.71
C THR A 347 -3.23 18.62 3.54
N ILE A 348 -3.62 18.02 2.41
CA ILE A 348 -5.00 17.58 2.16
C ILE A 348 -5.44 16.54 3.21
N LEU A 349 -4.60 15.55 3.49
CA LEU A 349 -4.90 14.51 4.48
C LEU A 349 -5.00 15.04 5.92
N LEU A 350 -4.40 16.19 6.22
CA LEU A 350 -4.40 16.84 7.52
C LEU A 350 -5.43 17.98 7.64
N GLU A 351 -6.21 18.27 6.61
CA GLU A 351 -7.10 19.42 6.54
C GLU A 351 -8.03 19.52 7.75
N ASP A 352 -8.69 18.42 8.14
CA ASP A 352 -9.63 18.40 9.28
C ASP A 352 -8.95 18.63 10.63
N THR A 353 -7.64 18.50 10.71
CA THR A 353 -6.86 18.78 11.92
C THR A 353 -6.55 20.27 12.09
N GLY A 354 -6.79 21.10 11.08
CA GLY A 354 -6.42 22.51 11.03
C GLY A 354 -4.90 22.74 11.07
N LYS A 355 -4.09 21.74 10.70
CA LYS A 355 -2.63 21.78 10.72
C LYS A 355 -2.06 21.35 9.37
N ALA A 356 -0.95 21.98 9.01
CA ALA A 356 -0.17 21.63 7.83
C ALA A 356 1.32 21.56 8.20
N PRO A 357 2.14 20.82 7.44
CA PRO A 357 3.59 20.78 7.62
C PRO A 357 4.20 22.18 7.47
N LYS A 358 4.93 22.63 8.48
CA LYS A 358 5.74 23.87 8.48
C LYS A 358 7.22 23.57 8.40
N GLU A 359 7.65 22.44 8.95
CA GLU A 359 9.04 22.01 9.01
C GLU A 359 9.14 20.58 8.47
N VAL A 360 9.99 20.39 7.48
CA VAL A 360 10.20 19.11 6.80
C VAL A 360 11.64 18.67 6.91
N VAL A 361 11.87 17.53 7.53
CA VAL A 361 13.19 16.95 7.69
C VAL A 361 13.41 15.90 6.61
N VAL A 362 14.43 16.11 5.77
CA VAL A 362 14.71 15.28 4.59
C VAL A 362 16.17 14.87 4.51
N ASP A 363 16.50 14.00 3.57
CA ASP A 363 17.88 13.65 3.28
C ASP A 363 18.56 14.64 2.31
N LEU A 364 19.78 14.33 1.88
CA LEU A 364 20.54 15.18 0.93
C LEU A 364 20.00 15.11 -0.51
N GLY A 365 19.16 14.12 -0.82
CA GLY A 365 18.50 13.98 -2.10
C GLY A 365 17.46 15.08 -2.39
N TYR A 366 17.09 15.88 -1.39
CA TYR A 366 16.10 16.96 -1.49
C TYR A 366 16.71 18.35 -1.48
N ARG A 367 17.94 18.52 -1.96
CA ARG A 367 18.60 19.84 -2.02
C ARG A 367 18.03 20.71 -3.14
N GLY A 368 18.01 22.04 -2.91
CA GLY A 368 17.71 23.04 -3.94
C GLY A 368 16.22 23.14 -4.30
N VAL A 369 15.30 22.77 -3.41
CA VAL A 369 13.85 22.80 -3.65
C VAL A 369 13.12 23.73 -2.65
N ASP A 370 13.86 24.62 -2.02
CA ASP A 370 13.29 25.58 -1.07
C ASP A 370 12.31 26.54 -1.77
N ASP A 371 12.66 27.02 -2.95
CA ASP A 371 11.83 27.95 -3.73
C ASP A 371 10.56 27.29 -4.27
N ASP A 372 10.57 25.98 -4.48
CA ASP A 372 9.42 25.19 -4.92
C ASP A 372 8.40 24.93 -3.77
N ASN A 373 8.80 25.20 -2.52
CA ASN A 373 7.98 24.92 -1.32
C ASN A 373 7.90 26.15 -0.40
N PRO A 374 7.31 27.26 -0.88
CA PRO A 374 7.21 28.48 -0.09
C PRO A 374 6.37 28.24 1.18
N GLY A 375 6.83 28.75 2.31
CA GLY A 375 6.15 28.62 3.61
C GLY A 375 6.48 27.34 4.39
N VAL A 376 7.35 26.46 3.85
CA VAL A 376 7.83 25.26 4.52
C VAL A 376 9.33 25.33 4.74
N GLU A 377 9.79 25.16 5.98
CA GLU A 377 11.21 25.10 6.29
C GLU A 377 11.77 23.70 6.00
N ILE A 378 12.67 23.60 5.00
CA ILE A 378 13.30 22.34 4.61
C ILE A 378 14.62 22.18 5.36
N ILE A 379 14.72 21.14 6.19
CA ILE A 379 15.83 20.83 7.07
C ILE A 379 16.56 19.58 6.54
N HIS A 380 17.80 19.77 6.09
CA HIS A 380 18.65 18.67 5.62
C HIS A 380 20.12 18.87 6.01
N ARG A 381 20.91 17.81 5.92
CA ARG A 381 22.31 17.79 6.35
C ARG A 381 23.20 18.83 5.62
N GLY A 382 22.84 19.22 4.40
CA GLY A 382 23.55 20.25 3.64
C GLY A 382 23.53 21.64 4.28
N LYS A 383 22.47 21.93 5.05
CA LYS A 383 22.30 23.20 5.80
C LYS A 383 22.85 23.13 7.23
N TYR A 384 23.62 22.10 7.60
CA TYR A 384 24.01 21.81 9.00
C TYR A 384 24.64 22.99 9.74
N LYS A 385 25.43 23.81 9.06
CA LYS A 385 26.12 24.97 9.65
C LYS A 385 25.14 26.06 10.09
N SER A 386 24.08 26.30 9.31
CA SER A 386 23.04 27.31 9.58
C SER A 386 21.93 26.85 10.53
N LEU A 387 21.85 25.53 10.82
CA LEU A 387 20.82 24.97 11.67
C LEU A 387 21.02 25.32 13.14
N THR A 388 19.93 25.59 13.82
CA THR A 388 19.88 25.73 15.28
C THR A 388 20.22 24.43 16.00
N LYS A 389 20.57 24.48 17.29
CA LYS A 389 20.80 23.29 18.11
C LYS A 389 19.58 22.35 18.13
N GLN A 390 18.38 22.91 18.09
CA GLN A 390 17.15 22.13 18.07
C GLN A 390 16.94 21.41 16.73
N GLN A 391 17.13 22.10 15.62
CA GLN A 391 17.03 21.52 14.26
C GLN A 391 18.06 20.42 14.03
N ARG A 392 19.25 20.55 14.60
CA ARG A 392 20.27 19.45 14.57
C ARG A 392 19.80 18.20 15.31
N LYS A 393 19.02 18.34 16.41
CA LYS A 393 18.39 17.21 17.09
C LYS A 393 17.30 16.58 16.23
N TRP A 394 16.50 17.39 15.51
CA TRP A 394 15.50 16.88 14.58
C TRP A 394 16.15 16.11 13.43
N LEU A 395 17.22 16.64 12.86
CA LEU A 395 17.96 15.96 11.80
C LEU A 395 18.52 14.60 12.24
N LYS A 396 19.03 14.46 13.49
CA LYS A 396 19.42 13.16 14.03
C LYS A 396 18.26 12.17 14.06
N ARG A 397 17.04 12.64 14.38
CA ARG A 397 15.85 11.80 14.43
C ARG A 397 15.30 11.39 13.06
N ARG A 398 15.76 12.00 11.96
CA ARG A 398 15.37 11.61 10.60
C ARG A 398 15.52 10.10 10.36
N GLN A 399 16.55 9.48 10.94
CA GLN A 399 16.77 8.04 10.80
C GLN A 399 15.58 7.19 11.28
N ALA A 400 14.65 7.76 12.07
CA ALA A 400 13.44 7.05 12.51
C ALA A 400 12.46 6.72 11.35
N VAL A 401 12.61 7.32 10.18
CA VAL A 401 11.82 6.96 8.99
C VAL A 401 12.28 5.63 8.39
N GLU A 402 13.56 5.27 8.50
CA GLU A 402 14.11 4.04 7.92
C GLU A 402 13.46 2.76 8.49
N PRO A 403 13.31 2.60 9.84
CA PRO A 403 12.51 1.51 10.40
C PRO A 403 11.05 1.54 9.97
N ALA A 404 10.42 2.73 9.84
CA ALA A 404 9.03 2.83 9.38
C ALA A 404 8.88 2.31 7.94
N ILE A 405 9.78 2.70 7.03
CA ILE A 405 9.84 2.16 5.66
C ILE A 405 10.19 0.66 5.68
N GLY A 406 11.07 0.22 6.56
CA GLY A 406 11.35 -1.20 6.78
C GLY A 406 10.08 -1.99 7.11
N HIS A 407 9.29 -1.52 8.07
CA HIS A 407 8.00 -2.13 8.43
C HIS A 407 6.96 -2.07 7.31
N LEU A 408 6.89 -0.96 6.54
CA LEU A 408 6.04 -0.92 5.35
C LEU A 408 6.37 -2.06 4.38
N LYS A 409 7.66 -2.35 4.19
CA LYS A 409 8.11 -3.41 3.28
C LYS A 409 7.88 -4.81 3.87
N SER A 410 8.31 -5.06 5.11
CA SER A 410 8.27 -6.40 5.72
C SER A 410 6.91 -6.82 6.24
N ASP A 411 6.11 -5.86 6.74
CA ASP A 411 4.91 -6.15 7.52
C ASP A 411 3.62 -5.66 6.86
N ASN A 412 3.71 -4.75 5.88
CA ASN A 412 2.57 -4.07 5.27
C ASN A 412 2.53 -4.18 3.74
N ARG A 413 3.22 -5.15 3.15
CA ARG A 413 3.21 -5.54 1.71
C ARG A 413 3.86 -4.57 0.73
N LEU A 414 4.57 -3.54 1.16
CA LEU A 414 5.18 -2.58 0.24
C LEU A 414 6.35 -3.20 -0.57
N ASP A 415 6.91 -4.30 -0.12
CA ASP A 415 8.03 -4.99 -0.78
C ASP A 415 7.64 -5.56 -2.15
N ARG A 416 6.33 -5.83 -2.40
CA ARG A 416 5.90 -6.48 -3.63
C ARG A 416 4.47 -6.11 -4.06
N CYS A 417 4.36 -5.17 -4.99
CA CYS A 417 3.07 -4.78 -5.57
C CYS A 417 2.61 -5.76 -6.66
N TRP A 418 1.45 -6.39 -6.45
CA TRP A 418 0.81 -7.30 -7.42
C TRP A 418 -0.21 -6.60 -8.30
N LEU A 419 -0.60 -5.37 -7.97
CA LEU A 419 -1.58 -4.61 -8.73
C LEU A 419 -0.99 -4.13 -10.05
N LYS A 420 -1.84 -3.95 -11.06
CA LYS A 420 -1.43 -3.58 -12.43
C LYS A 420 -1.57 -2.08 -12.66
N GLY A 421 -0.66 -1.54 -13.48
CA GLY A 421 -0.68 -0.15 -13.92
C GLY A 421 -0.26 0.83 -12.82
N GLN A 422 -0.13 2.10 -13.20
CA GLN A 422 0.23 3.19 -12.29
C GLN A 422 -0.81 3.40 -11.19
N LEU A 423 -2.11 3.30 -11.54
CA LEU A 423 -3.19 3.36 -10.56
C LEU A 423 -3.03 2.26 -9.50
N GLY A 424 -2.74 1.02 -9.93
CA GLY A 424 -2.50 -0.08 -8.99
C GLY A 424 -1.34 0.19 -8.05
N ASP A 425 -0.27 0.83 -8.53
CA ASP A 425 0.87 1.22 -7.71
C ASP A 425 0.49 2.30 -6.68
N ALA A 426 -0.28 3.31 -7.09
CA ALA A 426 -0.76 4.37 -6.20
C ALA A 426 -1.67 3.81 -5.10
N LEU A 427 -2.71 3.04 -5.47
CA LEU A 427 -3.62 2.40 -4.53
C LEU A 427 -2.88 1.53 -3.50
N HIS A 428 -1.88 0.76 -3.96
CA HIS A 428 -1.13 -0.12 -3.09
C HIS A 428 -0.27 0.65 -2.08
N THR A 429 0.42 1.70 -2.51
CA THR A 429 1.27 2.54 -1.65
C THR A 429 0.46 3.18 -0.51
N VAL A 430 -0.68 3.78 -0.82
CA VAL A 430 -1.54 4.43 0.17
C VAL A 430 -2.13 3.40 1.15
N LEU A 431 -2.59 2.24 0.65
CA LEU A 431 -3.12 1.18 1.51
C LEU A 431 -2.05 0.55 2.41
N CYS A 432 -0.79 0.45 1.96
CA CYS A 432 0.32 0.03 2.83
C CYS A 432 0.53 1.01 3.98
N ALA A 433 0.46 2.32 3.72
CA ALA A 433 0.53 3.35 4.75
C ALA A 433 -0.66 3.29 5.72
N ALA A 434 -1.88 3.08 5.21
CA ALA A 434 -3.07 2.89 6.05
C ALA A 434 -2.96 1.63 6.93
N GLY A 435 -2.50 0.50 6.38
CA GLY A 435 -2.22 -0.73 7.14
C GLY A 435 -1.16 -0.56 8.21
N TYR A 436 -0.08 0.18 7.90
CA TYR A 436 0.93 0.57 8.89
C TYR A 436 0.29 1.37 10.03
N ASN A 437 -0.55 2.35 9.72
CA ASN A 437 -1.23 3.16 10.72
C ASN A 437 -2.18 2.33 11.59
N ILE A 438 -2.88 1.34 11.07
CA ILE A 438 -3.69 0.40 11.87
C ILE A 438 -2.81 -0.33 12.89
N ARG A 439 -1.65 -0.87 12.49
CA ARG A 439 -0.71 -1.51 13.44
C ARG A 439 -0.14 -0.51 14.44
N TRP A 440 0.17 0.68 13.99
CA TRP A 440 0.64 1.76 14.85
C TRP A 440 -0.43 2.14 15.89
N LEU A 441 -1.69 2.29 15.47
CA LEU A 441 -2.84 2.56 16.35
C LEU A 441 -3.05 1.45 17.38
N MET A 442 -3.02 0.17 16.97
CA MET A 442 -3.13 -0.95 17.92
C MET A 442 -2.06 -0.87 19.02
N ARG A 443 -0.81 -0.57 18.66
CA ARG A 443 0.27 -0.36 19.65
C ARG A 443 0.02 0.88 20.53
N ALA A 444 -0.55 1.93 19.96
CA ALA A 444 -0.92 3.14 20.70
C ALA A 444 -2.05 2.85 21.71
N MET A 445 -3.07 2.06 21.34
CA MET A 445 -4.16 1.65 22.25
C MET A 445 -3.61 0.89 23.46
N VAL A 446 -2.69 -0.05 23.26
CA VAL A 446 -2.00 -0.76 24.36
C VAL A 446 -1.30 0.24 25.28
N ARG A 447 -0.51 1.17 24.73
CA ARG A 447 0.21 2.18 25.53
C ARG A 447 -0.73 3.10 26.30
N LEU A 448 -1.83 3.51 25.72
CA LEU A 448 -2.84 4.37 26.35
C LEU A 448 -3.59 3.59 27.45
N GLY A 449 -3.94 2.33 27.19
CA GLY A 449 -4.57 1.45 28.19
C GLY A 449 -3.68 1.22 29.40
N LEU A 450 -2.39 0.96 29.21
CA LEU A 450 -1.42 0.83 30.31
C LEU A 450 -1.28 2.13 31.11
N LYS A 451 -1.22 3.30 30.45
CA LYS A 451 -1.18 4.60 31.16
C LYS A 451 -2.44 4.83 31.99
N ALA A 452 -3.63 4.54 31.44
CA ALA A 452 -4.87 4.67 32.18
C ALA A 452 -4.95 3.73 33.38
N LEU A 453 -4.38 2.53 33.27
CA LEU A 453 -4.28 1.58 34.39
C LEU A 453 -3.33 2.11 35.47
N LEU A 454 -2.14 2.61 35.10
CA LEU A 454 -1.15 3.16 36.03
C LEU A 454 -1.65 4.42 36.76
N LEU A 455 -2.52 5.20 36.11
CA LEU A 455 -3.10 6.43 36.67
C LEU A 455 -4.38 6.19 37.47
N ARG A 456 -4.89 4.96 37.58
CA ARG A 456 -6.05 4.65 38.41
C ARG A 456 -5.74 4.88 39.89
N PRO A 457 -6.61 5.59 40.66
CA PRO A 457 -6.38 5.87 42.07
C PRO A 457 -6.11 4.60 42.91
N ALA A 458 -6.75 3.48 42.57
CA ALA A 458 -6.54 2.19 43.22
C ALA A 458 -5.11 1.63 42.99
N PHE A 459 -4.56 1.77 41.77
CA PHE A 459 -3.19 1.33 41.44
C PHE A 459 -2.16 2.23 42.15
N VAL A 460 -2.37 3.55 42.16
CA VAL A 460 -1.50 4.50 42.85
C VAL A 460 -1.50 4.21 44.36
N ARG A 461 -2.67 3.94 44.95
CA ARG A 461 -2.78 3.53 46.36
C ARG A 461 -2.08 2.19 46.64
N LEU A 462 -2.22 1.21 45.76
CA LEU A 462 -1.54 -0.09 45.87
C LEU A 462 -0.02 0.11 45.83
N MET A 463 0.50 0.87 44.88
CA MET A 463 1.93 1.14 44.77
C MET A 463 2.45 1.92 45.99
N ALA A 464 1.68 2.89 46.50
CA ALA A 464 2.02 3.63 47.71
C ALA A 464 2.05 2.71 48.94
N SER A 465 1.08 1.79 49.07
CA SER A 465 1.06 0.81 50.19
C SER A 465 2.21 -0.18 50.12
N LEU A 466 2.62 -0.62 48.91
CA LEU A 466 3.78 -1.48 48.72
C LEU A 466 5.09 -0.76 49.04
N TRP A 467 5.17 0.53 48.74
CA TRP A 467 6.34 1.35 49.08
C TRP A 467 6.44 1.57 50.62
N GLN A 468 5.32 1.87 51.28
CA GLN A 468 5.30 1.99 52.75
C GLN A 468 5.72 0.70 53.43
N ARG A 469 5.21 -0.48 53.02
CA ARG A 469 5.66 -1.78 53.56
C ARG A 469 7.16 -2.01 53.41
N LYS A 470 7.76 -1.55 52.30
CA LYS A 470 9.20 -1.67 52.08
C LYS A 470 10.05 -0.70 52.90
N SER A 471 9.49 0.44 53.32
CA SER A 471 10.15 1.38 54.23
C SER A 471 10.04 0.98 55.70
N ASP A 472 8.98 0.24 56.09
CA ASP A 472 8.81 -0.27 57.46
C ASP A 472 9.70 -1.49 57.76
N ASP A 473 10.20 -2.20 56.74
CA ASP A 473 11.08 -3.35 56.83
C ASP A 473 12.59 -2.98 56.92
N LEU A 474 12.94 -1.68 56.94
CA LEU A 474 14.32 -1.22 57.14
C LEU A 474 14.55 -0.87 58.60
N PRO A 475 15.33 -1.62 59.35
CA PRO A 475 15.63 -1.31 60.75
C PRO A 475 16.60 -0.11 60.81
N LEU A 476 16.07 1.08 61.00
CA LEU A 476 16.85 2.25 61.38
C LEU A 476 17.16 2.17 62.89
N ARG A 477 18.21 1.48 63.25
CA ARG A 477 18.93 1.72 64.51
C ARG A 477 20.34 2.21 64.16
N PHE A 478 20.50 3.53 64.10
CA PHE A 478 21.76 4.20 64.35
C PHE A 478 21.58 5.08 65.58
N SER A 479 21.87 4.54 66.72
CA SER A 479 22.14 5.32 67.92
C SER A 479 23.56 5.89 67.82
N ILE A 480 23.67 7.21 67.57
CA ILE A 480 24.93 7.93 67.72
C ILE A 480 24.96 8.37 69.14
N GLU A 481 25.72 7.64 70.03
CA GLU A 481 26.20 8.15 71.31
C GLU A 481 27.34 9.14 71.05
N LEU A 482 27.14 10.40 71.37
CA LEU A 482 28.20 11.39 71.47
C LEU A 482 28.88 11.25 72.86
N PRO A 483 30.18 11.11 72.93
CA PRO A 483 30.89 11.21 74.24
C PRO A 483 31.04 12.68 74.62
N LEU A 484 30.48 13.03 75.78
CA LEU A 484 30.84 14.21 76.54
C LEU A 484 32.20 14.01 77.18
N SER A 485 33.20 14.76 76.77
CA SER A 485 34.27 15.41 77.63
C SER A 485 35.26 16.10 76.72
#